data_fb5640cb1662d5371cf684fbf533b3be
#
_entry.id   fb5640cb1662d5371cf684fbf533b3be
#
_cell.length_a   1.000
_cell.length_b   1.000
_cell.length_c   1.000
_cell.angle_alpha   90.00
_cell.angle_beta   90.00
_cell.angle_gamma   90.00
#
_symmetry.space_group_name_H-M   'P 1'
#
loop_
_entity.id
_entity.type
_entity.pdbx_description
1 polymer ?
#
loop_
_entity_poly.entity_id
_entity_poly.type
_entity_poly.pdbx_seq_one_letter_code
_entity_poly.pdbx_strand_id
1 'polypeptide(L)'
;MKKNVIVSLADANYYPLLNELVDSIKQFQQSKNVAICILDAGLEPKQKEALIKKVDQIKPAEWDIDVPGFKVKDKEWLKSQVSRAFLPKYFPNYDKYLWIDCDAWVNDWQSVELYFKACENGKLGITQTIGPGYKITSKVNWLFGKLAIIKSQNFKHAVKSKIGYSKARK
;
A
#
# COMPACT_ATOMS: atom_id res chain seq x y z
N MET A 1 1.62 23.60 -9.31
CA MET A 1 0.78 22.52 -8.78
C MET A 1 1.62 21.24 -8.76
N LYS A 2 1.65 20.48 -7.66
CA LYS A 2 2.40 19.23 -7.56
C LYS A 2 1.75 18.17 -8.44
N LYS A 3 2.51 17.56 -9.34
CA LYS A 3 1.99 16.55 -10.30
C LYS A 3 2.09 15.13 -9.78
N ASN A 4 3.06 14.86 -8.91
CA ASN A 4 3.32 13.56 -8.33
C ASN A 4 2.89 13.52 -6.88
N VAL A 5 2.45 12.37 -6.40
CA VAL A 5 2.02 12.17 -5.02
C VAL A 5 2.60 10.89 -4.44
N ILE A 6 3.08 10.98 -3.21
CA ILE A 6 3.39 9.82 -2.35
C ILE A 6 2.19 9.60 -1.44
N VAL A 7 1.71 8.36 -1.38
CA VAL A 7 0.57 7.99 -0.54
C VAL A 7 0.98 6.88 0.41
N SER A 8 0.56 7.00 1.66
CA SER A 8 0.70 5.97 2.67
C SER A 8 -0.60 5.83 3.49
N LEU A 9 -0.67 4.81 4.32
CA LEU A 9 -1.82 4.57 5.20
C LEU A 9 -1.33 4.08 6.56
N ALA A 10 -1.97 4.55 7.63
CA ALA A 10 -1.79 3.97 8.96
C ALA A 10 -3.06 4.07 9.80
N ASP A 11 -3.14 3.23 10.81
CA ASP A 11 -4.00 3.38 11.98
C ASP A 11 -3.22 4.02 13.15
N ALA A 12 -3.88 4.14 14.32
CA ALA A 12 -3.28 4.74 15.50
C ALA A 12 -2.02 3.99 15.99
N ASN A 13 -1.97 2.67 15.83
CA ASN A 13 -0.85 1.84 16.29
C ASN A 13 0.39 2.06 15.41
N TYR A 14 0.19 2.24 14.11
CA TYR A 14 1.26 2.46 13.13
C TYR A 14 1.62 3.94 12.93
N TYR A 15 0.93 4.86 13.63
CA TYR A 15 1.23 6.29 13.55
C TYR A 15 2.70 6.65 13.80
N PRO A 16 3.42 6.08 14.78
CA PRO A 16 4.83 6.43 14.99
C PRO A 16 5.68 6.16 13.74
N LEU A 17 5.49 5.00 13.11
CA LEU A 17 6.20 4.62 11.87
C LEU A 17 5.82 5.52 10.70
N LEU A 18 4.52 5.81 10.53
CA LEU A 18 4.05 6.76 9.52
C LEU A 18 4.68 8.13 9.69
N ASN A 19 4.77 8.63 10.93
CA ASN A 19 5.37 9.93 11.20
C ASN A 19 6.86 9.95 10.83
N GLU A 20 7.59 8.88 11.14
CA GLU A 20 9.00 8.72 10.73
C GLU A 20 9.16 8.63 9.21
N LEU A 21 8.27 7.90 8.52
CA LEU A 21 8.25 7.87 7.06
C LEU A 21 8.07 9.29 6.49
N VAL A 22 7.09 10.05 6.98
CA VAL A 22 6.85 11.42 6.52
C VAL A 22 8.08 12.31 6.76
N ASP A 23 8.71 12.19 7.91
CA ASP A 23 9.92 12.95 8.22
C ASP A 23 11.08 12.53 7.34
N SER A 24 11.25 11.24 7.03
CA SER A 24 12.26 10.74 6.10
C SER A 24 12.08 11.27 4.67
N ILE A 25 10.85 11.44 4.22
CA ILE A 25 10.56 12.06 2.92
C ILE A 25 10.91 13.53 2.95
N LYS A 26 10.52 14.24 4.01
CA LYS A 26 10.66 15.71 4.11
C LYS A 26 12.10 16.18 4.33
N GLN A 27 13.02 15.33 4.74
CA GLN A 27 14.44 15.69 4.82
C GLN A 27 15.05 16.05 3.46
N PHE A 28 14.44 15.58 2.37
CA PHE A 28 14.93 15.89 1.02
C PHE A 28 14.30 17.16 0.45
N GLN A 29 15.12 18.05 -0.11
CA GLN A 29 14.63 19.30 -0.70
C GLN A 29 13.68 19.05 -1.88
N GLN A 30 13.90 17.98 -2.64
CA GLN A 30 13.09 17.58 -3.79
C GLN A 30 11.66 17.23 -3.40
N SER A 31 11.41 16.80 -2.15
CA SER A 31 10.07 16.48 -1.65
C SER A 31 9.09 17.64 -1.72
N LYS A 32 9.58 18.88 -1.76
CA LYS A 32 8.74 20.08 -1.91
C LYS A 32 7.91 20.07 -3.19
N ASN A 33 8.35 19.36 -4.23
CA ASN A 33 7.69 19.24 -5.52
C ASN A 33 6.74 18.02 -5.62
N VAL A 34 6.68 17.20 -4.58
CA VAL A 34 5.84 16.00 -4.51
C VAL A 34 4.84 16.16 -3.38
N ALA A 35 3.57 15.83 -3.63
CA ALA A 35 2.57 15.83 -2.59
C ALA A 35 2.74 14.62 -1.67
N ILE A 36 2.44 14.79 -0.39
CA ILE A 36 2.36 13.71 0.58
C ILE A 36 0.92 13.63 1.05
N CYS A 37 0.27 12.50 0.78
CA CYS A 37 -1.13 12.29 1.13
C CYS A 37 -1.27 11.02 1.99
N ILE A 38 -2.13 11.08 2.98
CA ILE A 38 -2.31 9.98 3.94
C ILE A 38 -3.76 9.48 3.90
N LEU A 39 -3.91 8.16 3.87
CA LEU A 39 -5.17 7.47 4.14
C LEU A 39 -5.23 7.11 5.63
N ASP A 40 -6.27 7.60 6.27
CA ASP A 40 -6.54 7.38 7.70
C ASP A 40 -7.36 6.10 7.88
N ALA A 41 -6.75 5.10 8.49
CA ALA A 41 -7.40 3.82 8.83
C ALA A 41 -7.76 3.73 10.33
N GLY A 42 -7.86 4.87 11.02
CA GLY A 42 -8.18 4.93 12.45
C GLY A 42 -7.14 5.68 13.27
N LEU A 43 -6.61 6.78 12.76
CA LEU A 43 -5.72 7.68 13.50
C LEU A 43 -6.49 8.42 14.60
N GLU A 44 -5.85 8.63 15.72
CA GLU A 44 -6.39 9.47 16.80
C GLU A 44 -6.42 10.96 16.40
N PRO A 45 -7.34 11.77 16.98
CA PRO A 45 -7.43 13.20 16.67
C PRO A 45 -6.10 13.95 16.81
N LYS A 46 -5.36 13.71 17.88
CA LYS A 46 -4.04 14.34 18.13
C LYS A 46 -3.01 13.97 17.07
N GLN A 47 -3.05 12.71 16.60
CA GLN A 47 -2.16 12.23 15.55
C GLN A 47 -2.47 12.90 14.22
N LYS A 48 -3.75 13.07 13.88
CA LYS A 48 -4.19 13.81 12.69
C LYS A 48 -3.77 15.28 12.74
N GLU A 49 -3.95 15.95 13.88
CA GLU A 49 -3.51 17.33 14.08
C GLU A 49 -2.00 17.51 13.88
N ALA A 50 -1.20 16.54 14.30
CA ALA A 50 0.24 16.56 14.10
C ALA A 50 0.60 16.33 12.63
N LEU A 51 -0.05 15.37 11.96
CA LEU A 51 0.20 15.04 10.55
C LEU A 51 -0.23 16.14 9.60
N ILE A 52 -1.35 16.82 9.84
CA ILE A 52 -1.88 17.85 8.91
C ILE A 52 -0.91 19.03 8.73
N LYS A 53 -0.01 19.23 9.68
CA LYS A 53 1.07 20.22 9.59
C LYS A 53 2.23 19.78 8.70
N LYS A 54 2.30 18.49 8.39
CA LYS A 54 3.42 17.88 7.67
C LYS A 54 3.05 17.39 6.27
N VAL A 55 1.78 17.12 5.99
CA VAL A 55 1.31 16.50 4.76
C VAL A 55 0.33 17.39 4.02
N ASP A 56 0.13 17.13 2.73
CA ASP A 56 -0.75 17.95 1.88
C ASP A 56 -2.24 17.62 2.09
N GLN A 57 -2.60 16.34 2.29
CA GLN A 57 -3.98 15.90 2.51
C GLN A 57 -4.03 14.65 3.39
N ILE A 58 -5.11 14.54 4.17
CA ILE A 58 -5.49 13.32 4.90
C ILE A 58 -6.94 13.00 4.53
N LYS A 59 -7.23 11.76 4.14
CA LYS A 59 -8.58 11.28 3.86
C LYS A 59 -8.85 9.96 4.55
N PRO A 60 -10.11 9.70 4.96
CA PRO A 60 -10.46 8.41 5.54
C PRO A 60 -10.27 7.29 4.50
N ALA A 61 -9.69 6.17 4.94
CA ALA A 61 -9.61 4.96 4.13
C ALA A 61 -10.94 4.21 4.17
N GLU A 62 -11.39 3.75 3.02
CA GLU A 62 -12.64 2.98 2.86
C GLU A 62 -12.31 1.52 2.50
N TRP A 63 -13.32 0.65 2.58
CA TRP A 63 -13.28 -0.66 1.97
C TRP A 63 -13.67 -0.52 0.50
N ASP A 64 -12.68 -0.39 -0.38
CA ASP A 64 -12.88 -0.18 -1.82
C ASP A 64 -13.41 -1.40 -2.57
N ILE A 65 -13.49 -2.54 -1.88
CA ILE A 65 -14.05 -3.79 -2.39
C ILE A 65 -15.00 -4.37 -1.35
N ASP A 66 -15.99 -5.12 -1.83
CA ASP A 66 -16.90 -5.85 -0.93
C ASP A 66 -16.15 -6.99 -0.23
N VAL A 67 -16.02 -6.90 1.09
CA VAL A 67 -15.36 -7.90 1.92
C VAL A 67 -16.30 -8.31 3.03
N PRO A 68 -16.55 -9.63 3.23
CA PRO A 68 -17.38 -10.08 4.32
C PRO A 68 -16.90 -9.54 5.68
N GLY A 69 -17.79 -8.84 6.41
CA GLY A 69 -17.44 -8.11 7.63
C GLY A 69 -16.74 -8.96 8.69
N PHE A 70 -17.12 -10.25 8.82
CA PHE A 70 -16.46 -11.16 9.78
C PHE A 70 -14.98 -11.42 9.51
N LYS A 71 -14.51 -11.17 8.28
CA LYS A 71 -13.07 -11.33 7.90
C LYS A 71 -12.24 -10.13 8.24
N VAL A 72 -12.85 -8.96 8.33
CA VAL A 72 -12.18 -7.67 8.45
C VAL A 72 -12.48 -6.95 9.77
N LYS A 73 -13.33 -7.57 10.61
CA LYS A 73 -13.65 -7.03 11.93
C LYS A 73 -12.35 -6.73 12.71
N ASP A 74 -12.24 -5.53 13.25
CA ASP A 74 -11.09 -5.05 14.02
C ASP A 74 -9.74 -5.08 13.26
N LYS A 75 -9.79 -5.02 11.91
CA LYS A 75 -8.60 -5.08 11.05
C LYS A 75 -8.58 -3.94 10.03
N GLU A 76 -8.82 -2.73 10.49
CA GLU A 76 -8.88 -1.54 9.62
C GLU A 76 -7.58 -1.33 8.80
N TRP A 77 -6.44 -1.75 9.34
CA TRP A 77 -5.16 -1.74 8.64
C TRP A 77 -5.16 -2.53 7.33
N LEU A 78 -6.06 -3.54 7.18
CA LEU A 78 -6.19 -4.29 5.92
C LEU A 78 -6.68 -3.43 4.75
N LYS A 79 -7.25 -2.27 5.02
CA LYS A 79 -7.60 -1.29 3.99
C LYS A 79 -6.38 -0.93 3.14
N SER A 80 -5.17 -0.94 3.72
CA SER A 80 -3.92 -0.73 2.98
C SER A 80 -3.73 -1.71 1.81
N GLN A 81 -4.27 -2.92 1.91
CA GLN A 81 -4.12 -3.94 0.88
C GLN A 81 -5.01 -3.69 -0.34
N VAL A 82 -6.11 -2.97 -0.17
CA VAL A 82 -7.07 -2.71 -1.24
C VAL A 82 -6.97 -1.28 -1.78
N SER A 83 -6.77 -0.29 -0.91
CA SER A 83 -6.74 1.14 -1.30
C SER A 83 -5.65 1.50 -2.31
N ARG A 84 -4.56 0.73 -2.39
CA ARG A 84 -3.46 0.95 -3.35
C ARG A 84 -3.91 0.99 -4.80
N ALA A 85 -4.95 0.23 -5.14
CA ALA A 85 -5.48 0.19 -6.50
C ALA A 85 -6.41 1.38 -6.81
N PHE A 86 -6.83 2.12 -5.79
CA PHE A 86 -7.85 3.17 -5.88
C PHE A 86 -7.31 4.57 -5.52
N LEU A 87 -5.99 4.78 -5.52
CA LEU A 87 -5.39 6.05 -5.15
C LEU A 87 -5.95 7.27 -5.91
N PRO A 88 -6.24 7.19 -7.23
CA PRO A 88 -6.84 8.30 -7.95
C PRO A 88 -8.27 8.66 -7.48
N LYS A 89 -9.01 7.71 -6.90
CA LYS A 89 -10.33 7.96 -6.29
C LYS A 89 -10.18 8.86 -5.06
N TYR A 90 -9.18 8.59 -4.22
CA TYR A 90 -8.94 9.35 -2.99
C TYR A 90 -8.31 10.71 -3.28
N PHE A 91 -7.32 10.74 -4.14
CA PHE A 91 -6.51 11.92 -4.41
C PHE A 91 -6.48 12.18 -5.93
N PRO A 92 -7.55 12.77 -6.50
CA PRO A 92 -7.59 13.08 -7.93
C PRO A 92 -6.58 14.18 -8.30
N ASN A 93 -6.32 14.30 -9.59
CA ASN A 93 -5.51 15.38 -10.19
C ASN A 93 -4.00 15.29 -9.98
N TYR A 94 -3.49 14.07 -9.72
CA TYR A 94 -2.06 13.78 -9.82
C TYR A 94 -1.79 12.91 -11.05
N ASP A 95 -0.62 13.10 -11.65
CA ASP A 95 -0.21 12.34 -12.85
C ASP A 95 0.39 10.98 -12.46
N LYS A 96 1.11 10.93 -11.32
CA LYS A 96 1.78 9.72 -10.84
C LYS A 96 1.57 9.53 -9.34
N TYR A 97 1.33 8.28 -8.97
CA TYR A 97 1.09 7.86 -7.59
C TYR A 97 2.17 6.87 -7.17
N LEU A 98 2.81 7.15 -6.04
CA LEU A 98 3.74 6.23 -5.40
C LEU A 98 3.17 5.81 -4.04
N TRP A 99 2.92 4.52 -3.88
CA TRP A 99 2.57 3.95 -2.59
C TRP A 99 3.83 3.56 -1.83
N ILE A 100 3.95 4.00 -0.60
CA ILE A 100 4.99 3.59 0.34
C ILE A 100 4.31 3.09 1.61
N ASP A 101 4.62 1.87 2.05
CA ASP A 101 4.10 1.33 3.30
C ASP A 101 4.61 2.17 4.49
N CYS A 102 3.79 2.37 5.52
CA CYS A 102 4.11 3.28 6.63
C CYS A 102 5.29 2.82 7.50
N ASP A 103 5.67 1.55 7.41
CA ASP A 103 6.84 0.97 8.07
C ASP A 103 8.12 1.00 7.21
N ALA A 104 8.08 1.72 6.09
CA ALA A 104 9.24 1.97 5.24
C ALA A 104 9.91 3.30 5.59
N TRP A 105 11.10 3.51 5.03
CA TRP A 105 11.91 4.71 5.21
C TRP A 105 12.53 5.13 3.89
N VAL A 106 12.50 6.43 3.57
CA VAL A 106 13.18 6.96 2.39
C VAL A 106 14.59 7.37 2.79
N ASN A 107 15.55 6.54 2.43
CA ASN A 107 16.96 6.76 2.74
C ASN A 107 17.70 7.52 1.61
N ASP A 108 17.19 7.46 0.41
CA ASP A 108 17.73 8.11 -0.77
C ASP A 108 16.60 8.56 -1.70
N TRP A 109 16.65 9.82 -2.14
CA TRP A 109 15.64 10.38 -3.04
C TRP A 109 15.68 9.77 -4.44
N GLN A 110 16.81 9.26 -4.89
CA GLN A 110 16.92 8.60 -6.18
C GLN A 110 15.99 7.40 -6.29
N SER A 111 15.75 6.70 -5.19
CA SER A 111 14.78 5.60 -5.15
C SER A 111 13.34 6.06 -5.49
N VAL A 112 12.92 7.21 -4.97
CA VAL A 112 11.62 7.81 -5.27
C VAL A 112 11.52 8.21 -6.75
N GLU A 113 12.56 8.82 -7.28
CA GLU A 113 12.62 9.21 -8.71
C GLU A 113 12.56 8.01 -9.64
N LEU A 114 13.24 6.90 -9.29
CA LEU A 114 13.20 5.66 -10.05
C LEU A 114 11.78 5.08 -10.13
N TYR A 115 11.01 5.10 -9.04
CA TYR A 115 9.63 4.65 -9.06
C TYR A 115 8.75 5.54 -9.92
N PHE A 116 8.86 6.86 -9.83
CA PHE A 116 8.13 7.77 -10.71
C PHE A 116 8.53 7.62 -12.19
N LYS A 117 9.78 7.30 -12.46
CA LYS A 117 10.25 7.00 -13.82
C LYS A 117 9.72 5.65 -14.31
N ALA A 118 9.69 4.64 -13.44
CA ALA A 118 9.21 3.30 -13.79
C ALA A 118 7.74 3.27 -14.21
N CYS A 119 6.91 4.22 -13.74
CA CYS A 119 5.50 4.30 -14.12
C CYS A 119 5.22 5.22 -15.31
N GLU A 120 6.24 5.65 -16.04
CA GLU A 120 6.05 6.41 -17.28
C GLU A 120 5.41 5.56 -18.38
N ASN A 121 4.72 6.22 -19.31
CA ASN A 121 4.00 5.58 -20.40
C ASN A 121 2.90 4.58 -19.94
N GLY A 122 2.24 4.87 -18.84
CA GLY A 122 1.13 4.05 -18.31
C GLY A 122 1.56 2.70 -17.74
N LYS A 123 2.83 2.54 -17.37
CA LYS A 123 3.36 1.32 -16.75
C LYS A 123 3.14 1.33 -15.23
N LEU A 124 3.13 0.14 -14.64
CA LEU A 124 3.14 -0.05 -13.19
C LEU A 124 4.56 -0.38 -12.74
N GLY A 125 5.15 0.51 -11.94
CA GLY A 125 6.43 0.25 -11.27
C GLY A 125 6.23 -0.50 -9.96
N ILE A 126 6.86 -1.67 -9.82
CA ILE A 126 6.78 -2.48 -8.59
C ILE A 126 8.15 -3.00 -8.18
N THR A 127 8.36 -3.14 -6.88
CA THR A 127 9.55 -3.84 -6.36
C THR A 127 9.38 -5.34 -6.49
N GLN A 128 10.34 -5.99 -7.10
CA GLN A 128 10.37 -7.44 -7.16
C GLN A 128 10.83 -8.02 -5.81
N THR A 129 10.10 -8.99 -5.30
CA THR A 129 10.51 -9.76 -4.12
C THR A 129 11.51 -10.84 -4.52
N ILE A 130 12.77 -10.72 -4.09
CA ILE A 130 13.88 -11.57 -4.54
C ILE A 130 14.23 -12.70 -3.55
N GLY A 131 13.61 -12.78 -2.40
CA GLY A 131 13.91 -13.82 -1.40
C GLY A 131 13.61 -15.24 -1.92
N PRO A 132 14.52 -16.23 -1.75
CA PRO A 132 14.31 -17.62 -2.20
C PRO A 132 13.01 -18.24 -1.69
N GLY A 133 12.59 -17.91 -0.48
CA GLY A 133 11.31 -18.35 0.10
C GLY A 133 10.08 -17.83 -0.62
N TYR A 134 10.17 -16.71 -1.29
CA TYR A 134 9.03 -16.08 -2.00
C TYR A 134 8.78 -16.68 -3.39
N LYS A 135 9.78 -17.32 -4.03
CA LYS A 135 9.60 -18.00 -5.31
C LYS A 135 8.52 -19.09 -5.26
N ILE A 136 8.37 -19.74 -4.10
CA ILE A 136 7.39 -20.82 -3.91
C ILE A 136 6.00 -20.25 -3.59
N THR A 137 5.92 -19.04 -3.06
CA THR A 137 4.68 -18.45 -2.53
C THR A 137 3.97 -17.50 -3.48
N SER A 138 4.62 -17.09 -4.57
CA SER A 138 4.08 -16.11 -5.53
C SER A 138 3.46 -16.73 -6.80
N LYS A 139 3.19 -18.04 -6.79
CA LYS A 139 2.53 -18.70 -7.91
C LYS A 139 1.04 -18.33 -7.96
N VAL A 140 0.62 -17.85 -9.11
CA VAL A 140 -0.79 -17.65 -9.46
C VAL A 140 -1.28 -18.88 -10.19
N ASN A 141 -2.37 -19.49 -9.74
CA ASN A 141 -2.97 -20.65 -10.39
C ASN A 141 -4.43 -20.35 -10.73
N TRP A 142 -4.86 -20.82 -11.90
CA TRP A 142 -6.26 -20.82 -12.29
C TRP A 142 -6.92 -22.11 -11.79
N LEU A 143 -7.94 -21.97 -10.95
CA LEU A 143 -8.75 -23.07 -10.46
C LEU A 143 -10.20 -22.83 -10.85
N PHE A 144 -10.76 -23.74 -11.67
CA PHE A 144 -12.16 -23.67 -12.13
C PHE A 144 -12.52 -22.33 -12.78
N GLY A 145 -11.63 -21.79 -13.61
CA GLY A 145 -11.81 -20.49 -14.26
C GLY A 145 -11.69 -19.28 -13.33
N LYS A 146 -11.35 -19.48 -12.06
CA LYS A 146 -11.11 -18.42 -11.09
C LYS A 146 -9.65 -18.30 -10.72
N LEU A 147 -9.19 -17.09 -10.52
CA LEU A 147 -7.83 -16.81 -10.08
C LEU A 147 -7.66 -17.22 -8.62
N ALA A 148 -6.76 -18.14 -8.36
CA ALA A 148 -6.29 -18.47 -7.02
C ALA A 148 -4.84 -18.01 -6.85
N ILE A 149 -4.59 -17.12 -5.90
CA ILE A 149 -3.27 -16.57 -5.61
C ILE A 149 -2.77 -17.19 -4.31
N ILE A 150 -1.63 -17.85 -4.37
CA ILE A 150 -0.98 -18.43 -3.19
C ILE A 150 0.29 -17.64 -2.92
N LYS A 151 0.24 -16.76 -1.94
CA LYS A 151 1.34 -15.84 -1.67
C LYS A 151 2.17 -16.19 -0.45
N SER A 152 1.63 -16.91 0.53
CA SER A 152 2.32 -17.23 1.77
C SER A 152 1.99 -18.61 2.29
N GLN A 153 2.79 -19.13 3.23
CA GLN A 153 2.50 -20.39 3.92
C GLN A 153 1.14 -20.36 4.63
N ASN A 154 0.84 -19.26 5.31
CA ASN A 154 -0.43 -19.09 6.02
C ASN A 154 -1.62 -19.07 5.05
N PHE A 155 -1.45 -18.44 3.91
CA PHE A 155 -2.47 -18.42 2.86
C PHE A 155 -2.69 -19.80 2.24
N LYS A 156 -1.67 -20.64 2.15
CA LYS A 156 -1.80 -22.04 1.68
C LYS A 156 -2.80 -22.84 2.51
N HIS A 157 -2.82 -22.67 3.83
CA HIS A 157 -3.77 -23.36 4.69
C HIS A 157 -5.21 -22.92 4.44
N ALA A 158 -5.43 -21.61 4.30
CA ALA A 158 -6.76 -21.07 4.01
C ALA A 158 -7.31 -21.52 2.66
N VAL A 159 -6.46 -21.57 1.63
CA VAL A 159 -6.84 -22.03 0.30
C VAL A 159 -7.11 -23.53 0.28
N LYS A 160 -6.29 -24.33 0.97
CA LYS A 160 -6.45 -25.80 1.05
C LYS A 160 -7.81 -26.20 1.62
N SER A 161 -8.30 -25.48 2.63
CA SER A 161 -9.57 -25.79 3.27
C SER A 161 -10.80 -25.42 2.44
N LYS A 162 -10.70 -24.42 1.54
CA LYS A 162 -11.88 -23.84 0.85
C LYS A 162 -12.01 -24.16 -0.63
N ILE A 163 -10.90 -24.38 -1.34
CA ILE A 163 -10.91 -24.54 -2.80
C ILE A 163 -10.05 -25.71 -3.30
N GLY A 164 -9.76 -26.67 -2.44
CA GLY A 164 -9.04 -27.88 -2.85
C GLY A 164 -7.59 -27.60 -3.21
N TYR A 165 -6.84 -27.04 -2.29
CA TYR A 165 -5.43 -26.67 -2.44
C TYR A 165 -4.52 -27.79 -3.00
N SER A 166 -4.88 -29.06 -2.78
CA SER A 166 -4.15 -30.20 -3.33
C SER A 166 -4.01 -30.16 -4.85
N LYS A 167 -4.99 -29.58 -5.56
CA LYS A 167 -4.96 -29.40 -7.03
C LYS A 167 -4.10 -28.20 -7.48
N ALA A 168 -3.81 -27.26 -6.61
CA ALA A 168 -2.98 -26.10 -6.91
C ALA A 168 -1.46 -26.40 -6.82
N ARG A 169 -1.09 -27.63 -6.46
CA ARG A 169 0.29 -28.05 -6.22
C ARG A 169 0.96 -28.78 -7.40
N LYS A 170 0.18 -29.10 -8.46
CA LYS A 170 0.70 -29.80 -9.64
C LYS A 170 1.20 -28.84 -10.71
#